data_cf6082f1de67213c8b9cd7c1f5117f0b
#
_entry.id   cf6082f1de67213c8b9cd7c1f5117f0b
#
_cell.length_a   1.000
_cell.length_b   1.000
_cell.length_c   1.000
_cell.angle_alpha   90.00
_cell.angle_beta   90.00
_cell.angle_gamma   90.00
#
_symmetry.space_group_name_H-M   'P 1'
#
loop_
_entity.id
_entity.type
_entity.pdbx_description
1 polymer ?
#
loop_
_entity_poly.entity_id
_entity_poly.type
_entity_poly.pdbx_seq_one_letter_code
_entity_poly.pdbx_strand_id
1 'polypeptide(L)'
;MVGGNTRVNSDLPPFFLYTGFNVVAKGLMPEVIGPSGFILLRAIGAVSLFWLVRAFRPERVAPQDALRLILCAVFGVALNQLMFFQGLMRTSPIHASVIMLATPILVLVGSGVLLGERITLRKLNGVALGTIGALGIIFVRAPEGVSSPLGDLFILLNAASFAIYLVMVKPLMKKYTAITIMSWTFLLGVLFVLPFGAGELAEVRWSELTAARIGAMAFVVVLVTFVAYLLNTWALRHVEASVVGTFIYLQPILAMLISVVYARYGQALIGRSADYVERIGWLQWVCTAMIFLGVHLVTRKEQAAGR
;
A
#
# COMPACT_ATOMS: atom_id res chain seq x y z
N MET A 1 -24.00 -4.31 36.03
CA MET A 1 -24.64 -4.16 34.72
C MET A 1 -24.19 -2.82 34.14
N VAL A 2 -23.17 -2.82 33.30
CA VAL A 2 -22.86 -1.67 32.46
C VAL A 2 -22.34 -2.27 31.15
N GLY A 3 -23.24 -2.36 30.18
CA GLY A 3 -22.93 -2.77 28.82
C GLY A 3 -22.22 -1.65 28.09
N GLY A 4 -20.90 -1.71 28.08
CA GLY A 4 -20.05 -0.83 27.26
C GLY A 4 -20.20 -1.22 25.79
N ASN A 5 -21.04 -0.51 25.08
CA ASN A 5 -21.17 -0.54 23.63
C ASN A 5 -19.93 0.12 23.03
N THR A 6 -18.82 -0.62 22.91
CA THR A 6 -17.66 -0.18 22.13
C THR A 6 -18.07 -0.19 20.66
N ARG A 7 -18.61 0.95 20.23
CA ARG A 7 -18.65 1.26 18.79
C ARG A 7 -17.21 1.14 18.30
N VAL A 8 -16.97 0.14 17.49
CA VAL A 8 -15.77 0.06 16.65
C VAL A 8 -15.87 1.26 15.74
N ASN A 9 -15.20 2.36 16.13
CA ASN A 9 -14.95 3.45 15.22
C ASN A 9 -14.25 2.81 14.02
N SER A 10 -14.81 3.05 12.86
CA SER A 10 -14.31 2.64 11.55
C SER A 10 -12.97 3.34 11.31
N ASP A 11 -11.90 2.76 11.88
CA ASP A 11 -10.54 3.17 11.57
C ASP A 11 -10.30 2.80 10.09
N LEU A 12 -10.47 3.79 9.23
CA LEU A 12 -10.16 3.70 7.81
C LEU A 12 -8.67 3.30 7.69
N PRO A 13 -8.36 2.20 7.00
CA PRO A 13 -6.97 1.80 6.80
C PRO A 13 -6.19 2.91 6.07
N PRO A 14 -4.87 2.96 6.24
CA PRO A 14 -4.01 4.10 5.87
C PRO A 14 -3.79 4.28 4.36
N PHE A 15 -4.66 3.76 3.52
CA PHE A 15 -4.58 3.88 2.05
C PHE A 15 -4.64 5.32 1.54
N PHE A 16 -5.19 6.27 2.33
CA PHE A 16 -5.08 7.71 2.05
C PHE A 16 -3.64 8.17 1.84
N LEU A 17 -2.71 7.61 2.62
CA LEU A 17 -1.31 8.01 2.57
C LEU A 17 -0.62 7.52 1.30
N TYR A 18 -1.01 6.35 0.76
CA TYR A 18 -0.42 5.80 -0.47
C TYR A 18 -0.77 6.60 -1.71
N THR A 19 -1.93 7.25 -1.75
CA THR A 19 -2.35 8.01 -2.93
C THR A 19 -1.65 9.37 -3.00
N GLY A 20 -1.46 10.04 -1.86
CA GLY A 20 -0.63 11.25 -1.76
C GLY A 20 0.83 11.00 -2.15
N PHE A 21 1.32 9.77 -1.93
CA PHE A 21 2.65 9.33 -2.30
C PHE A 21 2.95 9.50 -3.80
N ASN A 22 2.07 9.09 -4.70
CA ASN A 22 2.31 9.16 -6.15
C ASN A 22 2.55 10.59 -6.64
N VAL A 23 1.86 11.57 -6.06
CA VAL A 23 2.01 12.99 -6.40
C VAL A 23 3.37 13.52 -5.89
N VAL A 24 3.71 13.22 -4.64
CA VAL A 24 4.96 13.65 -4.02
C VAL A 24 6.17 12.94 -4.64
N ALA A 25 6.07 11.64 -4.89
CA ALA A 25 7.15 10.85 -5.49
C ALA A 25 7.50 11.31 -6.91
N LYS A 26 6.49 11.66 -7.73
CA LYS A 26 6.73 12.24 -9.07
C LYS A 26 7.46 13.58 -9.02
N GLY A 27 7.34 14.34 -7.94
CA GLY A 27 8.07 15.60 -7.75
C GLY A 27 9.53 15.42 -7.31
N LEU A 28 9.91 14.21 -6.87
CA LEU A 28 11.25 13.89 -6.38
C LEU A 28 12.03 12.98 -7.35
N MET A 29 11.34 12.14 -8.12
CA MET A 29 11.96 11.17 -9.03
C MET A 29 11.73 11.55 -10.49
N PRO A 30 12.68 11.29 -11.38
CA PRO A 30 14.06 10.84 -11.13
C PRO A 30 15.05 12.00 -10.87
N GLU A 31 14.60 13.26 -10.95
CA GLU A 31 15.46 14.45 -10.96
C GLU A 31 16.31 14.64 -9.70
N VAL A 32 15.78 14.23 -8.53
CA VAL A 32 16.44 14.44 -7.23
C VAL A 32 17.07 13.17 -6.71
N ILE A 33 16.36 12.05 -6.87
CA ILE A 33 16.79 10.72 -6.39
C ILE A 33 16.26 9.65 -7.32
N GLY A 34 17.09 8.68 -7.67
CA GLY A 34 16.67 7.53 -8.44
C GLY A 34 15.65 6.65 -7.69
N PRO A 35 14.86 5.84 -8.42
CA PRO A 35 13.79 5.04 -7.81
C PRO A 35 14.26 4.09 -6.72
N SER A 36 15.37 3.38 -6.93
CA SER A 36 15.92 2.42 -5.97
C SER A 36 16.53 3.13 -4.75
N GLY A 37 17.19 4.27 -4.98
CA GLY A 37 17.71 5.14 -3.91
C GLY A 37 16.57 5.69 -3.03
N PHE A 38 15.44 6.05 -3.64
CA PHE A 38 14.27 6.51 -2.91
C PHE A 38 13.63 5.41 -2.07
N ILE A 39 13.58 4.17 -2.58
CA ILE A 39 13.13 3.01 -1.80
C ILE A 39 14.06 2.81 -0.59
N LEU A 40 15.36 2.86 -0.81
CA LEU A 40 16.36 2.67 0.24
C LEU A 40 16.26 3.77 1.32
N LEU A 41 16.15 5.04 0.92
CA LEU A 41 15.95 6.17 1.83
C LEU A 41 14.74 5.97 2.73
N ARG A 42 13.61 5.59 2.12
CA ARG A 42 12.36 5.32 2.85
C ARG A 42 12.50 4.15 3.82
N ALA A 43 13.16 3.08 3.39
CA ALA A 43 13.36 1.90 4.20
C ALA A 43 14.29 2.18 5.40
N ILE A 44 15.39 2.91 5.20
CA ILE A 44 16.31 3.32 6.28
C ILE A 44 15.59 4.23 7.28
N GLY A 45 14.86 5.24 6.77
CA GLY A 45 14.10 6.14 7.63
C GLY A 45 13.02 5.41 8.46
N ALA A 46 12.31 4.47 7.84
CA ALA A 46 11.33 3.66 8.52
C ALA A 46 11.96 2.73 9.58
N VAL A 47 13.09 2.10 9.27
CA VAL A 47 13.87 1.29 10.24
C VAL A 47 14.21 2.13 11.46
N SER A 48 14.76 3.33 11.26
CA SER A 48 15.13 4.22 12.37
C SER A 48 13.94 4.52 13.28
N LEU A 49 12.78 4.83 12.69
CA LEU A 49 11.56 5.11 13.45
C LEU A 49 11.00 3.86 14.15
N PHE A 50 10.94 2.72 13.47
CA PHE A 50 10.45 1.48 14.07
C PHE A 50 11.32 1.03 15.24
N TRP A 51 12.65 1.10 15.10
CA TRP A 51 13.58 0.72 16.16
C TRP A 51 13.58 1.71 17.32
N LEU A 52 13.41 3.02 17.05
CA LEU A 52 13.23 4.03 18.08
C LEU A 52 12.00 3.72 18.95
N VAL A 53 10.85 3.45 18.31
CA VAL A 53 9.61 3.12 19.06
C VAL A 53 9.76 1.77 19.79
N ARG A 54 10.38 0.77 19.16
CA ARG A 54 10.63 -0.54 19.76
C ARG A 54 11.54 -0.47 20.98
N ALA A 55 12.49 0.48 21.04
CA ALA A 55 13.38 0.64 22.18
C ALA A 55 12.64 0.89 23.50
N PHE A 56 11.45 1.50 23.45
CA PHE A 56 10.61 1.73 24.63
C PHE A 56 9.82 0.48 25.09
N ARG A 57 9.64 -0.51 24.20
CA ARG A 57 8.93 -1.76 24.51
C ARG A 57 9.60 -2.93 23.76
N PRO A 58 10.78 -3.38 24.23
CA PRO A 58 11.51 -4.44 23.58
C PRO A 58 10.74 -5.77 23.70
N GLU A 59 10.55 -6.44 22.58
CA GLU A 59 9.90 -7.75 22.47
C GLU A 59 10.87 -8.72 21.79
N ARG A 60 11.08 -9.88 22.40
CA ARG A 60 11.96 -10.91 21.85
C ARG A 60 11.24 -11.72 20.79
N VAL A 61 11.90 -11.93 19.67
CA VAL A 61 11.40 -12.78 18.59
C VAL A 61 11.99 -14.18 18.74
N ALA A 62 11.15 -15.21 18.67
CA ALA A 62 11.59 -16.59 18.72
C ALA A 62 12.35 -16.96 17.45
N PRO A 63 13.49 -17.67 17.54
CA PRO A 63 14.30 -18.07 16.38
C PRO A 63 13.51 -18.83 15.31
N GLN A 64 12.52 -19.62 15.70
CA GLN A 64 11.63 -20.37 14.81
C GLN A 64 10.78 -19.50 13.89
N ASP A 65 10.55 -18.22 14.24
CA ASP A 65 9.78 -17.28 13.43
C ASP A 65 10.70 -16.42 12.51
N ALA A 66 12.03 -16.57 12.62
CA ALA A 66 13.01 -15.79 11.86
C ALA A 66 12.84 -15.96 10.33
N LEU A 67 12.69 -17.20 9.85
CA LEU A 67 12.47 -17.46 8.43
C LEU A 67 11.21 -16.73 7.90
N ARG A 68 10.13 -16.74 8.68
CA ARG A 68 8.90 -16.05 8.30
C ARG A 68 9.09 -14.53 8.25
N LEU A 69 9.88 -13.95 9.16
CA LEU A 69 10.24 -12.52 9.11
C LEU A 69 11.11 -12.19 7.91
N ILE A 70 12.08 -13.05 7.55
CA ILE A 70 12.89 -12.90 6.35
C ILE A 70 11.99 -12.90 5.10
N LEU A 71 11.07 -13.85 5.01
CA LEU A 71 10.12 -13.91 3.89
C LEU A 71 9.20 -12.67 3.86
N CYS A 72 8.75 -12.18 5.01
CA CYS A 72 8.01 -10.93 5.08
C CYS A 72 8.86 -9.73 4.62
N ALA A 73 10.17 -9.71 4.89
CA ALA A 73 11.06 -8.66 4.41
C ALA A 73 11.27 -8.72 2.89
N VAL A 74 11.46 -9.93 2.36
CA VAL A 74 11.61 -10.15 0.90
C VAL A 74 10.33 -9.73 0.18
N PHE A 75 9.19 -10.31 0.56
CA PHE A 75 7.92 -10.09 -0.15
C PHE A 75 7.22 -8.79 0.21
N GLY A 76 7.34 -8.30 1.44
CA GLY A 76 6.65 -7.07 1.88
C GLY A 76 7.43 -5.78 1.64
N VAL A 77 8.76 -5.85 1.57
CA VAL A 77 9.60 -4.66 1.41
C VAL A 77 10.42 -4.73 0.13
N ALA A 78 11.34 -5.70 0.01
CA ALA A 78 12.31 -5.68 -1.09
C ALA A 78 11.65 -5.94 -2.44
N LEU A 79 11.13 -7.15 -2.67
CA LEU A 79 10.55 -7.54 -3.94
C LEU A 79 9.33 -6.68 -4.28
N ASN A 80 8.47 -6.43 -3.28
CA ASN A 80 7.29 -5.58 -3.46
C ASN A 80 7.67 -4.21 -4.03
N GLN A 81 8.58 -3.49 -3.39
CA GLN A 81 8.90 -2.13 -3.82
C GLN A 81 9.76 -2.08 -5.07
N LEU A 82 10.77 -2.96 -5.19
CA LEU A 82 11.62 -3.00 -6.39
C LEU A 82 10.80 -3.31 -7.64
N MET A 83 9.91 -4.31 -7.57
CA MET A 83 9.05 -4.66 -8.71
C MET A 83 8.07 -3.56 -9.05
N PHE A 84 7.47 -2.90 -8.04
CA PHE A 84 6.57 -1.77 -8.28
C PHE A 84 7.25 -0.65 -9.07
N PHE A 85 8.40 -0.16 -8.62
CA PHE A 85 9.08 0.95 -9.27
C PHE A 85 9.65 0.57 -10.64
N GLN A 86 10.24 -0.62 -10.76
CA GLN A 86 10.74 -1.13 -12.04
C GLN A 86 9.59 -1.31 -13.05
N GLY A 87 8.42 -1.73 -12.60
CA GLY A 87 7.21 -1.81 -13.40
C GLY A 87 6.72 -0.44 -13.81
N LEU A 88 6.56 0.48 -12.87
CA LEU A 88 6.03 1.83 -13.11
C LEU A 88 6.88 2.65 -14.08
N MET A 89 8.20 2.39 -14.14
CA MET A 89 9.09 3.01 -15.12
C MET A 89 8.92 2.46 -16.55
N ARG A 90 8.31 1.28 -16.71
CA ARG A 90 8.22 0.55 -17.97
C ARG A 90 6.80 0.38 -18.51
N THR A 91 5.80 0.63 -17.67
CA THR A 91 4.39 0.55 -18.07
C THR A 91 3.65 1.85 -17.75
N SER A 92 2.50 2.07 -18.38
CA SER A 92 1.69 3.24 -18.08
C SER A 92 1.09 3.14 -16.67
N PRO A 93 0.87 4.27 -15.98
CA PRO A 93 0.20 4.29 -14.67
C PRO A 93 -1.18 3.61 -14.69
N ILE A 94 -1.84 3.62 -15.85
CA ILE A 94 -3.15 2.98 -16.05
C ILE A 94 -3.00 1.47 -16.02
N HIS A 95 -2.09 0.91 -16.83
CA HIS A 95 -1.82 -0.52 -16.84
C HIS A 95 -1.40 -1.00 -15.45
N ALA A 96 -0.48 -0.28 -14.80
CA ALA A 96 -0.09 -0.58 -13.42
C ALA A 96 -1.31 -0.64 -12.47
N SER A 97 -2.21 0.35 -12.55
CA SER A 97 -3.41 0.40 -11.72
C SER A 97 -4.37 -0.76 -12.00
N VAL A 98 -4.57 -1.13 -13.26
CA VAL A 98 -5.41 -2.28 -13.65
C VAL A 98 -4.83 -3.58 -13.08
N ILE A 99 -3.52 -3.80 -13.26
CA ILE A 99 -2.86 -5.03 -12.80
C ILE A 99 -2.89 -5.12 -11.26
N MET A 100 -2.73 -4.01 -10.56
CA MET A 100 -2.81 -3.98 -9.09
C MET A 100 -4.17 -4.43 -8.54
N LEU A 101 -5.25 -4.35 -9.33
CA LEU A 101 -6.56 -4.89 -8.94
C LEU A 101 -6.56 -6.43 -8.81
N ALA A 102 -5.55 -7.11 -9.32
CA ALA A 102 -5.35 -8.54 -9.05
C ALA A 102 -4.99 -8.81 -7.57
N THR A 103 -4.44 -7.83 -6.85
CA THR A 103 -3.98 -8.04 -5.45
C THR A 103 -5.08 -8.57 -4.53
N PRO A 104 -6.30 -8.00 -4.45
CA PRO A 104 -7.35 -8.54 -3.58
C PRO A 104 -7.76 -9.96 -3.94
N ILE A 105 -7.72 -10.31 -5.23
CA ILE A 105 -7.99 -11.68 -5.70
C ILE A 105 -6.90 -12.63 -5.18
N LEU A 106 -5.63 -12.25 -5.36
CA LEU A 106 -4.48 -13.03 -4.91
C LEU A 106 -4.46 -13.19 -3.38
N VAL A 107 -4.82 -12.14 -2.64
CA VAL A 107 -4.94 -12.20 -1.18
C VAL A 107 -6.08 -13.11 -0.76
N LEU A 108 -7.26 -13.04 -1.41
CA LEU A 108 -8.40 -13.89 -1.12
C LEU A 108 -8.07 -15.37 -1.32
N VAL A 109 -7.44 -15.70 -2.44
CA VAL A 109 -7.01 -17.08 -2.75
C VAL A 109 -5.91 -17.53 -1.78
N GLY A 110 -4.87 -16.70 -1.60
CA GLY A 110 -3.74 -17.02 -0.71
C GLY A 110 -4.17 -17.19 0.74
N SER A 111 -5.08 -16.35 1.25
CA SER A 111 -5.60 -16.47 2.62
C SER A 111 -6.49 -17.72 2.79
N GLY A 112 -7.26 -18.07 1.78
CA GLY A 112 -8.04 -19.32 1.78
C GLY A 112 -7.14 -20.56 1.84
N VAL A 113 -6.11 -20.61 0.99
CA VAL A 113 -5.22 -21.78 0.89
C VAL A 113 -4.27 -21.88 2.08
N LEU A 114 -3.63 -20.78 2.50
CA LEU A 114 -2.54 -20.79 3.48
C LEU A 114 -3.00 -20.50 4.92
N LEU A 115 -4.08 -19.77 5.10
CA LEU A 115 -4.60 -19.41 6.43
C LEU A 115 -5.91 -20.14 6.78
N GLY A 116 -6.51 -20.86 5.83
CA GLY A 116 -7.81 -21.51 6.02
C GLY A 116 -8.96 -20.50 6.15
N GLU A 117 -8.82 -19.27 5.66
CA GLU A 117 -9.93 -18.30 5.64
C GLU A 117 -11.04 -18.81 4.71
N ARG A 118 -12.29 -18.77 5.17
CA ARG A 118 -13.41 -19.22 4.36
C ARG A 118 -13.64 -18.28 3.17
N ILE A 119 -13.54 -18.83 1.96
CA ILE A 119 -13.90 -18.14 0.73
C ILE A 119 -15.40 -18.30 0.53
N THR A 120 -16.19 -17.30 0.92
CA THR A 120 -17.63 -17.31 0.76
C THR A 120 -18.05 -16.64 -0.54
N LEU A 121 -19.20 -17.03 -1.09
CA LEU A 121 -19.78 -16.36 -2.28
C LEU A 121 -19.91 -14.85 -2.08
N ARG A 122 -20.19 -14.41 -0.85
CA ARG A 122 -20.28 -12.99 -0.51
C ARG A 122 -18.92 -12.27 -0.69
N LYS A 123 -17.82 -12.86 -0.20
CA LYS A 123 -16.47 -12.32 -0.42
C LYS A 123 -16.11 -12.30 -1.90
N LEU A 124 -16.43 -13.38 -2.61
CA LEU A 124 -16.15 -13.46 -4.05
C LEU A 124 -16.92 -12.39 -4.82
N ASN A 125 -18.22 -12.23 -4.56
CA ASN A 125 -19.06 -11.20 -5.18
C ASN A 125 -18.56 -9.79 -4.81
N GLY A 126 -18.13 -9.58 -3.56
CA GLY A 126 -17.58 -8.31 -3.11
C GLY A 126 -16.29 -7.95 -3.83
N VAL A 127 -15.35 -8.91 -3.98
CA VAL A 127 -14.11 -8.73 -4.74
C VAL A 127 -14.41 -8.47 -6.23
N ALA A 128 -15.33 -9.23 -6.85
CA ALA A 128 -15.73 -9.02 -8.24
C ALA A 128 -16.32 -7.63 -8.45
N LEU A 129 -17.25 -7.20 -7.59
CA LEU A 129 -17.91 -5.90 -7.67
C LEU A 129 -16.90 -4.75 -7.48
N GLY A 130 -15.98 -4.88 -6.51
CA GLY A 130 -14.89 -3.92 -6.29
C GLY A 130 -13.95 -3.81 -7.49
N THR A 131 -13.61 -4.96 -8.10
CA THR A 131 -12.78 -5.00 -9.32
C THR A 131 -13.47 -4.29 -10.48
N ILE A 132 -14.74 -4.58 -10.76
CA ILE A 132 -15.51 -3.96 -11.86
C ILE A 132 -15.62 -2.44 -11.63
N GLY A 133 -15.94 -2.00 -10.42
CA GLY A 133 -16.02 -0.58 -10.09
C GLY A 133 -14.69 0.15 -10.26
N ALA A 134 -13.59 -0.47 -9.81
CA ALA A 134 -12.26 0.10 -9.94
C ALA A 134 -11.78 0.16 -11.40
N LEU A 135 -12.02 -0.89 -12.19
CA LEU A 135 -11.79 -0.88 -13.63
C LEU A 135 -12.58 0.23 -14.32
N GLY A 136 -13.86 0.40 -13.97
CA GLY A 136 -14.70 1.46 -14.50
C GLY A 136 -14.10 2.85 -14.27
N ILE A 137 -13.59 3.16 -13.07
CA ILE A 137 -12.91 4.44 -12.79
C ILE A 137 -11.66 4.59 -13.64
N ILE A 138 -10.84 3.53 -13.74
CA ILE A 138 -9.56 3.57 -14.46
C ILE A 138 -9.79 3.79 -15.96
N PHE A 139 -10.71 3.04 -16.59
CA PHE A 139 -10.95 3.14 -18.02
C PHE A 139 -11.63 4.45 -18.46
N VAL A 140 -12.44 5.06 -17.59
CA VAL A 140 -13.02 6.39 -17.88
C VAL A 140 -11.94 7.48 -17.93
N ARG A 141 -10.79 7.24 -17.34
CA ARG A 141 -9.67 8.20 -17.21
C ARG A 141 -8.58 8.02 -18.26
N ALA A 142 -8.61 6.94 -19.03
CA ALA A 142 -7.44 6.51 -19.78
C ALA A 142 -7.09 7.42 -20.96
N PRO A 143 -6.00 8.21 -20.91
CA PRO A 143 -5.25 8.53 -22.09
C PRO A 143 -4.45 7.30 -22.54
N GLU A 144 -4.31 7.11 -23.82
CA GLU A 144 -3.52 6.04 -24.41
C GLU A 144 -2.06 6.16 -23.94
N GLY A 145 -1.55 5.12 -23.29
CA GLY A 145 -0.17 5.04 -22.83
C GLY A 145 0.52 3.79 -23.37
N VAL A 146 1.78 3.92 -23.75
CA VAL A 146 2.60 2.78 -24.16
C VAL A 146 2.79 1.86 -22.95
N SER A 147 2.39 0.60 -23.05
CA SER A 147 2.67 -0.42 -22.04
C SER A 147 3.77 -1.35 -22.52
N SER A 148 4.60 -1.78 -21.60
CA SER A 148 5.61 -2.81 -21.82
C SER A 148 5.19 -4.10 -21.11
N PRO A 149 5.13 -5.25 -21.81
CA PRO A 149 4.82 -6.54 -21.18
C PRO A 149 5.73 -6.86 -19.99
N LEU A 150 6.99 -6.44 -20.04
CA LEU A 150 7.94 -6.60 -18.93
C LEU A 150 7.56 -5.70 -17.75
N GLY A 151 7.11 -4.46 -18.01
CA GLY A 151 6.61 -3.57 -16.98
C GLY A 151 5.36 -4.11 -16.32
N ASP A 152 4.43 -4.62 -17.10
CA ASP A 152 3.20 -5.24 -16.62
C ASP A 152 3.49 -6.49 -15.77
N LEU A 153 4.46 -7.32 -16.18
CA LEU A 153 4.92 -8.46 -15.38
C LEU A 153 5.50 -8.01 -14.03
N PHE A 154 6.29 -6.95 -13.98
CA PHE A 154 6.82 -6.44 -12.71
C PHE A 154 5.72 -5.94 -11.78
N ILE A 155 4.69 -5.27 -12.30
CA ILE A 155 3.53 -4.86 -11.48
C ILE A 155 2.75 -6.07 -10.97
N LEU A 156 2.58 -7.11 -11.80
CA LEU A 156 1.93 -8.36 -11.36
C LEU A 156 2.74 -9.06 -10.25
N LEU A 157 4.06 -9.13 -10.41
CA LEU A 157 4.95 -9.67 -9.38
C LEU A 157 4.90 -8.85 -8.08
N ASN A 158 4.78 -7.51 -8.18
CA ASN A 158 4.54 -6.66 -7.04
C ASN A 158 3.22 -7.01 -6.33
N ALA A 159 2.11 -7.13 -7.08
CA ALA A 159 0.80 -7.48 -6.54
C ALA A 159 0.82 -8.86 -5.84
N ALA A 160 1.46 -9.85 -6.47
CA ALA A 160 1.64 -11.20 -5.90
C ALA A 160 2.51 -11.16 -4.64
N SER A 161 3.62 -10.42 -4.67
CA SER A 161 4.52 -10.24 -3.54
C SER A 161 3.79 -9.64 -2.33
N PHE A 162 2.99 -8.60 -2.55
CA PHE A 162 2.20 -7.99 -1.49
C PHE A 162 1.14 -8.94 -0.92
N ALA A 163 0.47 -9.71 -1.77
CA ALA A 163 -0.49 -10.72 -1.34
C ALA A 163 0.17 -11.79 -0.46
N ILE A 164 1.32 -12.31 -0.87
CA ILE A 164 2.11 -13.28 -0.09
C ILE A 164 2.49 -12.68 1.27
N TYR A 165 2.98 -11.43 1.28
CA TYR A 165 3.32 -10.74 2.52
C TYR A 165 2.13 -10.66 3.48
N LEU A 166 0.95 -10.21 3.03
CA LEU A 166 -0.25 -10.10 3.88
C LEU A 166 -0.65 -11.43 4.51
N VAL A 167 -0.55 -12.51 3.76
CA VAL A 167 -0.84 -13.86 4.24
C VAL A 167 0.22 -14.34 5.24
N MET A 168 1.51 -14.11 4.95
CA MET A 168 2.61 -14.59 5.79
C MET A 168 2.77 -13.82 7.09
N VAL A 169 2.47 -12.53 7.09
CA VAL A 169 2.59 -11.69 8.29
C VAL A 169 1.44 -11.94 9.28
N LYS A 170 0.27 -12.37 8.81
CA LYS A 170 -0.92 -12.59 9.64
C LYS A 170 -0.69 -13.50 10.85
N PRO A 171 -0.05 -14.68 10.75
CA PRO A 171 0.23 -15.51 11.91
C PRO A 171 1.20 -14.87 12.91
N LEU A 172 2.15 -14.05 12.44
CA LEU A 172 3.06 -13.31 13.32
C LEU A 172 2.32 -12.28 14.17
N MET A 173 1.25 -11.67 13.64
CA MET A 173 0.41 -10.71 14.36
C MET A 173 -0.34 -11.32 15.54
N LYS A 174 -0.47 -12.64 15.60
CA LYS A 174 -1.02 -13.36 16.78
C LYS A 174 -0.02 -13.48 17.91
N LYS A 175 1.29 -13.39 17.60
CA LYS A 175 2.39 -13.62 18.55
C LYS A 175 3.08 -12.31 18.97
N TYR A 176 3.24 -11.37 18.03
CA TYR A 176 4.05 -10.17 18.20
C TYR A 176 3.26 -8.91 17.94
N THR A 177 3.77 -7.79 18.45
CA THR A 177 3.24 -6.46 18.13
C THR A 177 3.60 -6.05 16.70
N ALA A 178 2.77 -5.19 16.08
CA ALA A 178 3.05 -4.65 14.74
C ALA A 178 4.40 -3.94 14.68
N ILE A 179 4.79 -3.22 15.74
CA ILE A 179 6.09 -2.55 15.85
C ILE A 179 7.23 -3.56 15.75
N THR A 180 7.17 -4.65 16.49
CA THR A 180 8.22 -5.69 16.48
C THR A 180 8.36 -6.31 15.09
N ILE A 181 7.24 -6.68 14.47
CA ILE A 181 7.25 -7.26 13.12
C ILE A 181 7.83 -6.26 12.11
N MET A 182 7.36 -5.00 12.13
CA MET A 182 7.84 -3.98 11.19
C MET A 182 9.31 -3.63 11.40
N SER A 183 9.79 -3.57 12.66
CA SER A 183 11.20 -3.32 12.95
C SER A 183 12.11 -4.35 12.27
N TRP A 184 11.79 -5.64 12.40
CA TRP A 184 12.58 -6.70 11.78
C TRP A 184 12.37 -6.78 10.26
N THR A 185 11.12 -6.67 9.80
CA THR A 185 10.79 -6.73 8.36
C THR A 185 11.50 -5.62 7.58
N PHE A 186 11.50 -4.39 8.08
CA PHE A 186 12.18 -3.29 7.41
C PHE A 186 13.69 -3.36 7.55
N LEU A 187 14.24 -3.78 8.70
CA LEU A 187 15.69 -3.96 8.88
C LEU A 187 16.25 -4.98 7.88
N LEU A 188 15.61 -6.15 7.80
CA LEU A 188 15.99 -7.18 6.83
C LEU A 188 15.71 -6.70 5.39
N GLY A 189 14.61 -5.98 5.16
CA GLY A 189 14.27 -5.39 3.88
C GLY A 189 15.33 -4.42 3.37
N VAL A 190 15.91 -3.59 4.24
CA VAL A 190 17.04 -2.70 3.88
C VAL A 190 18.22 -3.50 3.37
N LEU A 191 18.57 -4.63 4.00
CA LEU A 191 19.68 -5.47 3.55
C LEU A 191 19.47 -5.98 2.11
N PHE A 192 18.23 -6.32 1.74
CA PHE A 192 17.90 -6.79 0.40
C PHE A 192 17.80 -5.66 -0.63
N VAL A 193 17.41 -4.44 -0.23
CA VAL A 193 17.30 -3.27 -1.12
C VAL A 193 18.64 -2.57 -1.30
N LEU A 194 19.53 -2.65 -0.31
CA LEU A 194 20.83 -1.96 -0.29
C LEU A 194 21.63 -2.11 -1.59
N PRO A 195 21.82 -3.31 -2.17
CA PRO A 195 22.61 -3.48 -3.39
C PRO A 195 22.07 -2.71 -4.60
N PHE A 196 20.77 -2.45 -4.63
CA PHE A 196 20.08 -1.77 -5.73
C PHE A 196 19.99 -0.26 -5.54
N GLY A 197 19.91 0.20 -4.30
CA GLY A 197 19.64 1.60 -4.00
C GLY A 197 20.85 2.39 -3.50
N ALA A 198 21.95 1.75 -3.09
CA ALA A 198 23.09 2.43 -2.47
C ALA A 198 23.76 3.42 -3.43
N GLY A 199 23.97 3.05 -4.70
CA GLY A 199 24.54 3.93 -5.72
C GLY A 199 23.69 5.17 -5.94
N GLU A 200 22.40 5.00 -6.24
CA GLU A 200 21.48 6.11 -6.48
C GLU A 200 21.32 7.02 -5.25
N LEU A 201 21.37 6.46 -4.04
CA LEU A 201 21.31 7.25 -2.81
C LEU A 201 22.61 8.06 -2.56
N ALA A 202 23.75 7.51 -2.95
CA ALA A 202 25.05 8.20 -2.82
C ALA A 202 25.19 9.36 -3.81
N GLU A 203 24.52 9.31 -4.96
CA GLU A 203 24.51 10.37 -5.98
C GLU A 203 23.65 11.58 -5.62
N VAL A 204 22.82 11.48 -4.56
CA VAL A 204 21.94 12.58 -4.14
C VAL A 204 22.77 13.77 -3.65
N ARG A 205 22.53 14.92 -4.24
CA ARG A 205 23.15 16.19 -3.85
C ARG A 205 22.38 16.85 -2.70
N TRP A 206 22.64 16.38 -1.50
CA TRP A 206 21.91 16.83 -0.28
C TRP A 206 22.01 18.33 -0.04
N SER A 207 23.12 18.97 -0.41
CA SER A 207 23.35 20.42 -0.26
C SER A 207 22.47 21.29 -1.18
N GLU A 208 21.94 20.70 -2.27
CA GLU A 208 21.11 21.41 -3.25
C GLU A 208 19.60 21.23 -2.96
N LEU A 209 19.24 20.49 -1.90
CA LEU A 209 17.84 20.23 -1.58
C LEU A 209 17.20 21.44 -0.90
N THR A 210 16.05 21.85 -1.44
CA THR A 210 15.21 22.86 -0.80
C THR A 210 14.50 22.29 0.43
N ALA A 211 14.14 23.15 1.39
CA ALA A 211 13.37 22.75 2.57
C ALA A 211 12.06 22.01 2.20
N ALA A 212 11.41 22.41 1.09
CA ALA A 212 10.22 21.75 0.59
C ALA A 212 10.47 20.31 0.14
N ARG A 213 11.60 20.04 -0.55
CA ARG A 213 12.01 18.69 -0.98
C ARG A 213 12.36 17.80 0.22
N ILE A 214 13.06 18.34 1.20
CA ILE A 214 13.36 17.63 2.47
C ILE A 214 12.05 17.32 3.22
N GLY A 215 11.13 18.27 3.31
CA GLY A 215 9.81 18.07 3.92
C GLY A 215 9.00 17.00 3.20
N ALA A 216 9.04 16.96 1.86
CA ALA A 216 8.39 15.93 1.06
C ALA A 216 8.98 14.53 1.32
N MET A 217 10.31 14.42 1.40
CA MET A 217 10.99 13.16 1.76
C MET A 217 10.60 12.71 3.18
N ALA A 218 10.61 13.62 4.15
CA ALA A 218 10.20 13.33 5.52
C ALA A 218 8.73 12.90 5.60
N PHE A 219 7.83 13.55 4.88
CA PHE A 219 6.43 13.16 4.77
C PHE A 219 6.28 11.72 4.28
N VAL A 220 7.01 11.35 3.22
CA VAL A 220 6.95 10.00 2.66
C VAL A 220 7.52 8.96 3.62
N VAL A 221 8.62 9.25 4.31
CA VAL A 221 9.21 8.36 5.31
C VAL A 221 8.27 8.16 6.49
N VAL A 222 7.78 9.25 7.08
CA VAL A 222 7.01 9.19 8.34
C VAL A 222 5.58 8.72 8.07
N LEU A 223 4.84 9.39 7.20
CA LEU A 223 3.41 9.11 7.05
C LEU A 223 3.16 7.96 6.07
N VAL A 224 3.79 7.98 4.91
CA VAL A 224 3.51 6.98 3.86
C VAL A 224 4.22 5.65 4.11
N THR A 225 5.38 5.68 4.79
CA THR A 225 6.11 4.43 5.07
C THR A 225 5.88 3.99 6.51
N PHE A 226 6.35 4.74 7.50
CA PHE A 226 6.25 4.29 8.89
C PHE A 226 4.81 4.13 9.37
N VAL A 227 3.99 5.19 9.32
CA VAL A 227 2.61 5.16 9.84
C VAL A 227 1.73 4.22 9.02
N ALA A 228 1.79 4.30 7.68
CA ALA A 228 0.92 3.50 6.83
C ALA A 228 1.20 1.99 6.96
N TYR A 229 2.48 1.57 6.95
CA TYR A 229 2.82 0.15 7.14
C TYR A 229 2.49 -0.32 8.56
N LEU A 230 2.69 0.52 9.58
CA LEU A 230 2.32 0.18 10.95
C LEU A 230 0.82 -0.08 11.09
N LEU A 231 0.00 0.85 10.57
CA LEU A 231 -1.46 0.73 10.63
C LEU A 231 -1.98 -0.44 9.79
N ASN A 232 -1.41 -0.66 8.61
CA ASN A 232 -1.77 -1.79 7.75
C ASN A 232 -1.48 -3.12 8.45
N THR A 233 -0.29 -3.25 9.04
CA THR A 233 0.10 -4.47 9.78
C THR A 233 -0.71 -4.62 11.07
N TRP A 234 -0.97 -3.53 11.78
CA TRP A 234 -1.83 -3.55 12.98
C TRP A 234 -3.27 -3.99 12.65
N ALA A 235 -3.83 -3.54 11.53
CA ALA A 235 -5.16 -3.94 11.09
C ALA A 235 -5.29 -5.46 10.91
N LEU A 236 -4.24 -6.12 10.41
CA LEU A 236 -4.21 -7.58 10.25
C LEU A 236 -4.35 -8.35 11.57
N ARG A 237 -4.14 -7.71 12.71
CA ARG A 237 -4.42 -8.33 14.01
C ARG A 237 -5.91 -8.47 14.27
N HIS A 238 -6.72 -7.57 13.74
CA HIS A 238 -8.15 -7.44 14.06
C HIS A 238 -9.06 -7.96 12.96
N VAL A 239 -8.58 -7.97 11.70
CA VAL A 239 -9.36 -8.39 10.54
C VAL A 239 -8.63 -9.44 9.71
N GLU A 240 -9.34 -10.11 8.83
CA GLU A 240 -8.78 -11.11 7.91
C GLU A 240 -7.88 -10.45 6.85
N ALA A 241 -6.91 -11.21 6.30
CA ALA A 241 -6.01 -10.71 5.28
C ALA A 241 -6.78 -10.34 3.99
N SER A 242 -7.79 -11.11 3.63
CA SER A 242 -8.69 -10.83 2.50
C SER A 242 -9.41 -9.48 2.65
N VAL A 243 -9.82 -9.11 3.86
CA VAL A 243 -10.43 -7.81 4.16
C VAL A 243 -9.42 -6.69 3.92
N VAL A 244 -8.19 -6.79 4.48
CA VAL A 244 -7.15 -5.78 4.29
C VAL A 244 -6.82 -5.61 2.81
N GLY A 245 -6.66 -6.71 2.06
CA GLY A 245 -6.40 -6.68 0.62
C GLY A 245 -7.47 -5.94 -0.18
N THR A 246 -8.75 -6.06 0.21
CA THR A 246 -9.88 -5.44 -0.50
C THR A 246 -9.86 -3.91 -0.45
N PHE A 247 -9.23 -3.31 0.58
CA PHE A 247 -9.10 -1.85 0.67
C PHE A 247 -8.26 -1.22 -0.46
N ILE A 248 -7.50 -2.01 -1.21
CA ILE A 248 -6.78 -1.55 -2.41
C ILE A 248 -7.75 -0.94 -3.43
N TYR A 249 -8.97 -1.42 -3.50
CA TYR A 249 -10.00 -0.86 -4.39
C TYR A 249 -10.38 0.60 -4.08
N LEU A 250 -10.05 1.10 -2.90
CA LEU A 250 -10.25 2.52 -2.56
C LEU A 250 -9.19 3.44 -3.19
N GLN A 251 -8.05 2.91 -3.64
CA GLN A 251 -6.97 3.71 -4.20
C GLN A 251 -7.41 4.58 -5.40
N PRO A 252 -8.15 4.07 -6.40
CA PRO A 252 -8.64 4.89 -7.52
C PRO A 252 -9.55 6.03 -7.07
N ILE A 253 -10.42 5.78 -6.07
CA ILE A 253 -11.32 6.80 -5.50
C ILE A 253 -10.51 7.89 -4.81
N LEU A 254 -9.54 7.50 -4.00
CA LEU A 254 -8.68 8.43 -3.28
C LEU A 254 -7.80 9.23 -4.24
N ALA A 255 -7.29 8.59 -5.31
CA ALA A 255 -6.57 9.27 -6.37
C ALA A 255 -7.43 10.35 -7.04
N MET A 256 -8.69 10.03 -7.30
CA MET A 256 -9.67 10.97 -7.85
C MET A 256 -9.90 12.16 -6.90
N LEU A 257 -10.13 11.90 -5.61
CA LEU A 257 -10.37 12.96 -4.62
C LEU A 257 -9.14 13.87 -4.44
N ILE A 258 -7.94 13.26 -4.36
CA ILE A 258 -6.69 14.02 -4.23
C ILE A 258 -6.42 14.85 -5.48
N SER A 259 -6.71 14.34 -6.68
CA SER A 259 -6.54 15.12 -7.92
C SER A 259 -7.46 16.34 -7.96
N VAL A 260 -8.70 16.25 -7.46
CA VAL A 260 -9.62 17.38 -7.35
C VAL A 260 -9.12 18.42 -6.34
N VAL A 261 -8.66 17.98 -5.17
CA VAL A 261 -8.08 18.87 -4.16
C VAL A 261 -6.83 19.55 -4.70
N TYR A 262 -5.96 18.80 -5.38
CA TYR A 262 -4.76 19.34 -5.99
C TYR A 262 -5.07 20.35 -7.12
N ALA A 263 -6.06 20.08 -7.95
CA ALA A 263 -6.50 21.00 -9.00
C ALA A 263 -7.01 22.33 -8.41
N ARG A 264 -7.66 22.28 -7.23
CA ARG A 264 -8.25 23.48 -6.62
C ARG A 264 -7.28 24.27 -5.75
N TYR A 265 -6.36 23.59 -5.08
CA TYR A 265 -5.47 24.19 -4.07
C TYR A 265 -3.98 23.98 -4.35
N GLY A 266 -3.62 23.24 -5.41
CA GLY A 266 -2.24 22.85 -5.67
C GLY A 266 -1.28 24.02 -5.88
N GLN A 267 -1.77 25.09 -6.51
CA GLN A 267 -0.96 26.30 -6.70
C GLN A 267 -0.65 27.01 -5.37
N ALA A 268 -1.59 27.01 -4.44
CA ALA A 268 -1.40 27.59 -3.10
C ALA A 268 -0.55 26.69 -2.17
N LEU A 269 -0.63 25.36 -2.34
CA LEU A 269 0.03 24.40 -1.46
C LEU A 269 1.43 24.02 -1.94
N ILE A 270 1.67 23.95 -3.25
CA ILE A 270 2.90 23.36 -3.82
C ILE A 270 3.51 24.24 -4.95
N GLY A 271 2.91 25.40 -5.26
CA GLY A 271 3.40 26.31 -6.29
C GLY A 271 3.28 25.80 -7.73
N ARG A 272 2.53 24.73 -7.98
CA ARG A 272 2.25 24.18 -9.32
C ARG A 272 0.76 24.24 -9.61
N SER A 273 0.38 24.81 -10.77
CA SER A 273 -0.96 24.69 -11.32
C SER A 273 -1.17 23.27 -11.85
N ALA A 274 -2.33 22.69 -11.58
CA ALA A 274 -2.72 21.46 -12.24
C ALA A 274 -3.17 21.79 -13.66
N ASP A 275 -2.44 21.32 -14.65
CA ASP A 275 -2.84 21.41 -16.06
C ASP A 275 -4.05 20.51 -16.39
N TYR A 276 -4.55 19.78 -15.39
CA TYR A 276 -5.62 18.81 -15.55
C TYR A 276 -6.70 18.95 -14.46
N VAL A 277 -7.83 19.56 -14.85
CA VAL A 277 -9.04 19.61 -14.00
C VAL A 277 -9.92 18.42 -14.34
N GLU A 278 -9.98 17.48 -13.43
CA GLU A 278 -10.81 16.30 -13.59
C GLU A 278 -12.27 16.61 -13.30
N ARG A 279 -13.14 16.47 -14.33
CA ARG A 279 -14.59 16.53 -14.13
C ARG A 279 -15.09 15.16 -13.70
N ILE A 280 -15.59 15.06 -12.47
CA ILE A 280 -16.21 13.83 -11.97
C ILE A 280 -17.59 13.70 -12.62
N GLY A 281 -17.73 12.75 -13.54
CA GLY A 281 -18.99 12.44 -14.20
C GLY A 281 -19.86 11.48 -13.36
N TRP A 282 -21.09 11.28 -13.77
CA TRP A 282 -22.03 10.37 -13.10
C TRP A 282 -21.51 8.90 -13.06
N LEU A 283 -20.78 8.49 -14.10
CA LEU A 283 -20.23 7.14 -14.18
C LEU A 283 -19.19 6.85 -13.07
N GLN A 284 -18.33 7.84 -12.73
CA GLN A 284 -17.39 7.71 -11.62
C GLN A 284 -18.12 7.54 -10.27
N TRP A 285 -19.26 8.20 -10.07
CA TRP A 285 -20.08 8.01 -8.87
C TRP A 285 -20.68 6.61 -8.80
N VAL A 286 -21.16 6.06 -9.91
CA VAL A 286 -21.66 4.68 -9.97
C VAL A 286 -20.52 3.69 -9.65
N CYS A 287 -19.37 3.85 -10.29
CA CYS A 287 -18.20 2.99 -10.02
C CYS A 287 -17.74 3.09 -8.55
N THR A 288 -17.76 4.31 -7.99
CA THR A 288 -17.44 4.54 -6.58
C THR A 288 -18.43 3.80 -5.66
N ALA A 289 -19.73 3.86 -5.94
CA ALA A 289 -20.74 3.13 -5.18
C ALA A 289 -20.54 1.61 -5.27
N MET A 290 -20.19 1.08 -6.46
CA MET A 290 -19.85 -0.34 -6.62
C MET A 290 -18.65 -0.75 -5.77
N ILE A 291 -17.59 0.06 -5.71
CA ILE A 291 -16.41 -0.20 -4.88
C ILE A 291 -16.81 -0.24 -3.40
N PHE A 292 -17.53 0.76 -2.91
CA PHE A 292 -17.97 0.76 -1.50
C PHE A 292 -18.86 -0.43 -1.15
N LEU A 293 -19.77 -0.81 -2.05
CA LEU A 293 -20.59 -1.99 -1.86
C LEU A 293 -19.73 -3.27 -1.85
N GLY A 294 -18.76 -3.38 -2.76
CA GLY A 294 -17.81 -4.49 -2.80
C GLY A 294 -17.03 -4.62 -1.50
N VAL A 295 -16.43 -3.52 -1.03
CA VAL A 295 -15.71 -3.47 0.26
C VAL A 295 -16.64 -3.86 1.40
N HIS A 296 -17.88 -3.32 1.45
CA HIS A 296 -18.86 -3.66 2.47
C HIS A 296 -19.18 -5.15 2.49
N LEU A 297 -19.39 -5.77 1.33
CA LEU A 297 -19.68 -7.21 1.23
C LEU A 297 -18.53 -8.06 1.79
N VAL A 298 -17.27 -7.69 1.54
CA VAL A 298 -16.12 -8.41 2.06
C VAL A 298 -15.94 -8.19 3.57
N THR A 299 -16.13 -6.95 4.04
CA THR A 299 -15.88 -6.57 5.44
C THR A 299 -16.99 -6.98 6.41
N ARG A 300 -18.19 -7.19 5.91
CA ARG A 300 -19.33 -7.60 6.75
C ARG A 300 -19.04 -8.94 7.42
N LYS A 301 -18.98 -8.94 8.75
CA LYS A 301 -18.83 -10.17 9.55
C LYS A 301 -19.93 -11.17 9.18
N GLU A 302 -19.58 -12.44 9.00
CA GLU A 302 -20.56 -13.50 9.03
C GLU A 302 -21.23 -13.43 10.40
N GLN A 303 -22.52 -13.05 10.44
CA GLN A 303 -23.33 -13.40 11.59
C GLN A 303 -23.23 -14.92 11.66
N ALA A 304 -22.62 -15.43 12.73
CA ALA A 304 -22.58 -16.85 12.98
C ALA A 304 -24.02 -17.34 12.78
N ALA A 305 -24.21 -18.10 11.70
CA ALA A 305 -25.42 -18.88 11.56
C ALA A 305 -25.37 -19.81 12.77
N GLY A 306 -26.09 -19.41 13.80
CA GLY A 306 -26.31 -20.26 14.97
C GLY A 306 -26.97 -21.53 14.48
N ARG A 307 -26.26 -22.63 14.59
CA ARG A 307 -26.75 -23.92 15.03
C ARG A 307 -25.67 -24.97 14.84
#